data_919b8afb56739fe958a50effb35ca6d5
#
_entry.id   919b8afb56739fe958a50effb35ca6d5
#
_cell.length_a   1.000
_cell.length_b   1.000
_cell.length_c   1.000
_cell.angle_alpha   90.00
_cell.angle_beta   90.00
_cell.angle_gamma   90.00
#
_symmetry.space_group_name_H-M   'P 1'
#
loop_
_entity.id
_entity.type
_entity.pdbx_description
1 polymer ?
#
loop_
_entity_poly.entity_id
_entity_poly.type
_entity_poly.pdbx_seq_one_letter_code
_entity_poly.pdbx_strand_id
1 'polypeptide(L)'
;MTIPHSVRIAGLVLVTTAFYGYVGQLVPQREVQPPTETVLRADMTTADMVKVGGELMVGKGLCMTCHTIGKSGALRFPDLEGVATRASTRIPGMSEIEYFAKSLYAPDSFIVAGFNPGMPVINKPPIGLTDQEILCVIAFLQTLGGTPTVTLQTSHAYYTPPGGAPAAPGGAPTNATPTNTTPAQAPVTR
;
A
#
# COMPACT_ATOMS: atom_id res chain seq x y z
N MET A 1 -7.04 56.99 -38.40
CA MET A 1 -6.39 55.75 -38.86
C MET A 1 -6.96 54.56 -38.10
N THR A 2 -7.70 53.67 -38.72
CA THR A 2 -8.23 52.46 -38.06
C THR A 2 -7.24 51.33 -38.24
N ILE A 3 -6.81 50.74 -37.10
CA ILE A 3 -5.86 49.61 -37.08
C ILE A 3 -6.54 48.41 -37.78
N PRO A 4 -5.91 47.78 -38.79
CA PRO A 4 -6.45 46.62 -39.48
C PRO A 4 -6.76 45.46 -38.53
N HIS A 5 -7.82 44.71 -38.81
CA HIS A 5 -8.21 43.57 -37.96
C HIS A 5 -7.09 42.52 -37.77
N SER A 6 -6.29 42.28 -38.81
CA SER A 6 -5.15 41.37 -38.76
C SER A 6 -4.10 41.79 -37.69
N VAL A 7 -3.82 43.10 -37.55
CA VAL A 7 -2.88 43.61 -36.56
C VAL A 7 -3.44 43.48 -35.14
N ARG A 8 -4.75 43.67 -34.95
CA ARG A 8 -5.40 43.45 -33.65
C ARG A 8 -5.36 41.99 -33.23
N ILE A 9 -5.63 41.07 -34.16
CA ILE A 9 -5.56 39.61 -33.90
C ILE A 9 -4.12 39.21 -33.60
N ALA A 10 -3.15 39.63 -34.36
CA ALA A 10 -1.72 39.34 -34.10
C ALA A 10 -1.28 39.90 -32.74
N GLY A 11 -1.68 41.12 -32.38
CA GLY A 11 -1.37 41.69 -31.07
C GLY A 11 -2.01 40.89 -29.92
N LEU A 12 -3.25 40.46 -30.06
CA LEU A 12 -3.93 39.64 -29.07
C LEU A 12 -3.16 38.30 -28.85
N VAL A 13 -2.81 37.61 -29.94
CA VAL A 13 -2.08 36.35 -29.87
C VAL A 13 -0.74 36.53 -29.18
N LEU A 14 0.04 37.55 -29.53
CA LEU A 14 1.32 37.83 -28.92
C LEU A 14 1.20 38.12 -27.40
N VAL A 15 0.26 38.95 -27.01
CA VAL A 15 0.01 39.28 -25.59
C VAL A 15 -0.42 38.04 -24.82
N THR A 16 -1.31 37.26 -25.36
CA THR A 16 -1.76 36.00 -24.71
C THR A 16 -0.64 35.01 -24.55
N THR A 17 0.16 34.81 -25.61
CA THR A 17 1.31 33.88 -25.57
C THR A 17 2.35 34.34 -24.55
N ALA A 18 2.68 35.65 -24.52
CA ALA A 18 3.61 36.21 -23.56
C ALA A 18 3.10 36.08 -22.12
N PHE A 19 1.80 36.32 -21.91
CA PHE A 19 1.17 36.18 -20.59
C PHE A 19 1.26 34.73 -20.07
N TYR A 20 0.85 33.76 -20.87
CA TYR A 20 0.91 32.35 -20.45
C TYR A 20 2.35 31.83 -20.32
N GLY A 21 3.27 32.30 -21.17
CA GLY A 21 4.69 32.00 -21.03
C GLY A 21 5.26 32.55 -19.70
N TYR A 22 4.89 33.77 -19.33
CA TYR A 22 5.28 34.37 -18.05
C TYR A 22 4.68 33.60 -16.85
N VAL A 23 3.38 33.31 -16.89
CA VAL A 23 2.70 32.52 -15.82
C VAL A 23 3.32 31.13 -15.70
N GLY A 24 3.67 30.48 -16.82
CA GLY A 24 4.34 29.17 -16.80
C GLY A 24 5.70 29.18 -16.09
N GLN A 25 6.42 30.30 -16.14
CA GLN A 25 7.69 30.45 -15.42
C GLN A 25 7.51 30.73 -13.91
N LEU A 26 6.36 31.25 -13.50
CA LEU A 26 6.03 31.49 -12.09
C LEU A 26 5.61 30.21 -11.36
N VAL A 27 5.21 29.16 -12.09
CA VAL A 27 4.85 27.87 -11.50
C VAL A 27 6.13 27.15 -11.14
N PRO A 28 6.44 26.95 -9.84
CA PRO A 28 7.65 26.24 -9.44
C PRO A 28 7.58 24.80 -9.95
N GLN A 29 8.54 24.43 -10.78
CA GLN A 29 8.70 23.05 -11.25
C GLN A 29 9.12 22.21 -10.04
N ARG A 30 8.21 21.38 -9.54
CA ARG A 30 8.56 20.34 -8.58
C ARG A 30 9.13 19.16 -9.36
N GLU A 31 10.42 18.96 -9.23
CA GLU A 31 11.01 17.68 -9.63
C GLU A 31 10.48 16.61 -8.67
N VAL A 32 9.54 15.82 -9.15
CA VAL A 32 9.10 14.63 -8.43
C VAL A 32 10.14 13.56 -8.75
N GLN A 33 11.03 13.32 -7.78
CA GLN A 33 11.95 12.19 -7.89
C GLN A 33 11.14 10.90 -7.96
N PRO A 34 11.54 9.93 -8.79
CA PRO A 34 10.90 8.62 -8.80
C PRO A 34 10.96 8.04 -7.39
N PRO A 35 9.92 7.29 -6.95
CA PRO A 35 9.92 6.66 -5.64
C PRO A 35 11.21 5.88 -5.45
N THR A 36 11.93 6.12 -4.35
CA THR A 36 13.12 5.36 -4.00
C THR A 36 12.71 3.90 -3.90
N GLU A 37 13.38 3.01 -4.63
CA GLU A 37 13.11 1.58 -4.50
C GLU A 37 13.32 1.16 -3.05
N THR A 38 12.28 0.60 -2.46
CA THR A 38 12.33 0.11 -1.09
C THR A 38 13.21 -1.14 -1.06
N VAL A 39 14.40 -1.02 -0.47
CA VAL A 39 15.29 -2.18 -0.31
C VAL A 39 14.72 -3.06 0.81
N LEU A 40 14.07 -4.13 0.42
CA LEU A 40 13.60 -5.15 1.35
C LEU A 40 14.75 -6.11 1.66
N ARG A 41 15.11 -6.25 2.94
CA ARG A 41 16.15 -7.17 3.42
C ARG A 41 15.49 -8.43 3.96
N ALA A 42 16.12 -9.57 3.72
CA ALA A 42 15.58 -10.87 4.16
C ALA A 42 15.48 -11.03 5.69
N ASP A 43 16.21 -10.21 6.43
CA ASP A 43 16.28 -10.21 7.91
C ASP A 43 15.34 -9.18 8.57
N MET A 44 14.42 -8.58 7.80
CA MET A 44 13.47 -7.60 8.34
C MET A 44 12.59 -8.19 9.43
N THR A 45 12.48 -7.46 10.53
CA THR A 45 11.50 -7.75 11.58
C THR A 45 10.09 -7.32 11.17
N THR A 46 9.07 -7.84 11.84
CA THR A 46 7.68 -7.39 11.63
C THR A 46 7.54 -5.87 11.88
N ALA A 47 8.29 -5.32 12.84
CA ALA A 47 8.30 -3.88 13.09
C ALA A 47 8.88 -3.06 11.92
N ASP A 48 9.95 -3.56 11.28
CA ASP A 48 10.51 -2.95 10.08
C ASP A 48 9.52 -3.02 8.92
N MET A 49 8.84 -4.15 8.76
CA MET A 49 7.80 -4.33 7.74
C MET A 49 6.63 -3.34 7.94
N VAL A 50 6.19 -3.12 9.17
CA VAL A 50 5.17 -2.11 9.50
C VAL A 50 5.60 -0.72 9.05
N LYS A 51 6.84 -0.33 9.35
CA LYS A 51 7.37 0.97 8.93
C LYS A 51 7.38 1.11 7.41
N VAL A 52 7.95 0.13 6.72
CA VAL A 52 7.99 0.10 5.24
C VAL A 52 6.58 0.10 4.66
N GLY A 53 5.66 -0.69 5.23
CA GLY A 53 4.26 -0.71 4.81
C GLY A 53 3.59 0.66 4.91
N GLY A 54 3.83 1.39 6.01
CA GLY A 54 3.33 2.76 6.17
C GLY A 54 3.89 3.72 5.12
N GLU A 55 5.18 3.63 4.79
CA GLU A 55 5.81 4.41 3.73
C GLU A 55 5.22 4.06 2.35
N LEU A 56 5.00 2.78 2.07
CA LEU A 56 4.38 2.31 0.83
C LEU A 56 2.92 2.78 0.69
N MET A 57 2.15 2.82 1.78
CA MET A 57 0.76 3.30 1.78
C MET A 57 0.64 4.74 1.28
N VAL A 58 1.59 5.60 1.64
CA VAL A 58 1.61 7.02 1.23
C VAL A 58 2.35 7.21 -0.09
N GLY A 59 3.42 6.45 -0.30
CA GLY A 59 4.32 6.55 -1.45
C GLY A 59 3.87 5.70 -2.64
N LYS A 60 4.67 4.71 -3.01
CA LYS A 60 4.50 3.86 -4.22
C LYS A 60 3.12 3.22 -4.34
N GLY A 61 2.52 2.80 -3.22
CA GLY A 61 1.20 2.14 -3.21
C GLY A 61 0.02 3.08 -3.44
N LEU A 62 0.18 4.39 -3.22
CA LEU A 62 -0.83 5.45 -3.42
C LEU A 62 -2.16 5.21 -2.66
N CYS A 63 -2.16 4.38 -1.62
CA CYS A 63 -3.38 3.96 -0.93
C CYS A 63 -4.11 5.16 -0.30
N MET A 64 -3.34 6.09 0.29
CA MET A 64 -3.88 7.27 0.96
C MET A 64 -4.46 8.33 0.00
N THR A 65 -4.36 8.11 -1.30
CA THR A 65 -5.06 8.93 -2.31
C THR A 65 -6.58 8.68 -2.28
N CYS A 66 -6.97 7.46 -1.95
CA CYS A 66 -8.36 7.03 -1.90
C CYS A 66 -8.84 6.74 -0.47
N HIS A 67 -8.01 6.08 0.34
CA HIS A 67 -8.36 5.69 1.70
C HIS A 67 -7.98 6.77 2.72
N THR A 68 -8.65 6.73 3.85
CA THR A 68 -8.38 7.58 5.02
C THR A 68 -8.21 6.71 6.26
N ILE A 69 -7.62 7.26 7.31
CA ILE A 69 -7.53 6.62 8.62
C ILE A 69 -8.14 7.58 9.63
N GLY A 70 -9.15 7.12 10.37
CA GLY A 70 -9.84 7.88 11.41
C GLY A 70 -10.81 8.95 10.90
N LYS A 71 -11.27 8.88 9.65
CA LYS A 71 -12.31 9.77 9.13
C LYS A 71 -13.67 9.09 9.13
N SER A 72 -14.70 9.86 9.50
CA SER A 72 -16.10 9.44 9.49
C SER A 72 -16.94 10.30 8.56
N GLY A 73 -18.17 9.88 8.28
CA GLY A 73 -19.13 10.58 7.45
C GLY A 73 -19.31 9.92 6.06
N ALA A 74 -19.78 10.67 5.09
CA ALA A 74 -20.00 10.19 3.74
C ALA A 74 -18.67 10.10 2.98
N LEU A 75 -18.01 8.96 3.09
CA LEU A 75 -16.74 8.68 2.41
C LEU A 75 -16.99 7.98 1.08
N ARG A 76 -16.19 8.31 0.07
CA ARG A 76 -16.24 7.65 -1.25
C ARG A 76 -15.59 6.26 -1.22
N PHE A 77 -14.61 6.07 -0.33
CA PHE A 77 -13.85 4.83 -0.16
C PHE A 77 -13.80 4.46 1.32
N PRO A 78 -13.65 3.17 1.67
CA PRO A 78 -13.62 2.75 3.07
C PRO A 78 -12.49 3.41 3.86
N ASP A 79 -12.81 3.89 5.07
CA ASP A 79 -11.80 4.28 6.05
C ASP A 79 -11.13 3.05 6.63
N LEU A 80 -9.82 3.15 6.86
CA LEU A 80 -8.98 2.04 7.31
C LEU A 80 -8.82 1.97 8.83
N GLU A 81 -9.33 2.96 9.62
CA GLU A 81 -9.28 2.86 11.08
C GLU A 81 -9.97 1.59 11.55
N GLY A 82 -9.30 0.80 12.40
CA GLY A 82 -9.81 -0.47 12.92
C GLY A 82 -10.06 -1.55 11.85
N VAL A 83 -9.42 -1.45 10.67
CA VAL A 83 -9.63 -2.41 9.57
C VAL A 83 -9.21 -3.82 9.96
N ALA A 84 -8.16 -4.00 10.78
CA ALA A 84 -7.69 -5.29 11.24
C ALA A 84 -8.77 -6.01 12.06
N THR A 85 -9.40 -5.30 12.99
CA THR A 85 -10.51 -5.87 13.80
C THR A 85 -11.66 -6.36 12.91
N ARG A 86 -11.96 -5.63 11.82
CA ARG A 86 -13.07 -5.99 10.93
C ARG A 86 -12.70 -7.08 9.92
N ALA A 87 -11.43 -7.21 9.57
CA ALA A 87 -10.95 -8.10 8.50
C ALA A 87 -11.33 -9.56 8.75
N SER A 88 -11.14 -10.05 9.97
CA SER A 88 -11.42 -11.45 10.35
C SER A 88 -12.91 -11.82 10.34
N THR A 89 -13.80 -10.84 10.31
CA THR A 89 -15.26 -11.07 10.37
C THR A 89 -15.98 -10.71 9.08
N ARG A 90 -15.30 -10.06 8.11
CA ARG A 90 -15.92 -9.59 6.87
C ARG A 90 -16.37 -10.69 5.94
N ILE A 91 -15.58 -11.76 5.85
CA ILE A 91 -15.89 -12.94 5.04
C ILE A 91 -15.85 -14.16 5.97
N PRO A 92 -16.95 -14.85 6.18
CA PRO A 92 -16.98 -16.04 7.05
C PRO A 92 -15.94 -17.08 6.65
N GLY A 93 -15.16 -17.58 7.62
CA GLY A 93 -14.14 -18.58 7.39
C GLY A 93 -12.84 -18.11 6.75
N MET A 94 -12.69 -16.80 6.52
CA MET A 94 -11.47 -16.20 5.98
C MET A 94 -10.63 -15.57 7.09
N SER A 95 -9.33 -15.83 7.10
CA SER A 95 -8.42 -15.17 8.03
C SER A 95 -8.22 -13.69 7.66
N GLU A 96 -7.78 -12.90 8.63
CA GLU A 96 -7.44 -11.49 8.43
C GLU A 96 -6.42 -11.29 7.29
N ILE A 97 -5.36 -12.11 7.27
CA ILE A 97 -4.31 -12.05 6.25
C ILE A 97 -4.88 -12.34 4.86
N GLU A 98 -5.70 -13.40 4.74
CA GLU A 98 -6.35 -13.75 3.49
C GLU A 98 -7.33 -12.67 3.02
N TYR A 99 -8.04 -12.03 3.95
CA TYR A 99 -8.91 -10.90 3.62
C TYR A 99 -8.11 -9.72 3.05
N PHE A 100 -7.00 -9.35 3.70
CA PHE A 100 -6.14 -8.29 3.18
C PHE A 100 -5.53 -8.67 1.83
N ALA A 101 -4.97 -9.88 1.72
CA ALA A 101 -4.44 -10.36 0.46
C ALA A 101 -5.49 -10.31 -0.66
N LYS A 102 -6.69 -10.83 -0.40
CA LYS A 102 -7.81 -10.78 -1.35
C LYS A 102 -8.15 -9.36 -1.78
N SER A 103 -8.21 -8.42 -0.84
CA SER A 103 -8.54 -7.02 -1.12
C SER A 103 -7.46 -6.32 -1.95
N LEU A 104 -6.20 -6.72 -1.83
CA LEU A 104 -5.06 -6.10 -2.51
C LEU A 104 -4.79 -6.72 -3.89
N TYR A 105 -4.96 -8.04 -4.05
CA TYR A 105 -4.71 -8.76 -5.31
C TYR A 105 -5.95 -8.88 -6.20
N ALA A 106 -7.14 -8.92 -5.60
CA ALA A 106 -8.41 -9.11 -6.31
C ALA A 106 -9.52 -8.23 -5.71
N PRO A 107 -9.35 -6.89 -5.72
CA PRO A 107 -10.23 -5.96 -5.00
C PRO A 107 -11.70 -6.06 -5.39
N ASP A 108 -12.00 -6.33 -6.66
CA ASP A 108 -13.39 -6.45 -7.14
C ASP A 108 -14.07 -7.77 -6.72
N SER A 109 -13.31 -8.74 -6.15
CA SER A 109 -13.87 -10.02 -5.70
C SER A 109 -14.69 -9.92 -4.40
N PHE A 110 -14.52 -8.85 -3.64
CA PHE A 110 -15.32 -8.52 -2.46
C PHE A 110 -15.34 -7.01 -2.24
N ILE A 111 -16.51 -6.42 -2.38
CA ILE A 111 -16.73 -4.98 -2.20
C ILE A 111 -17.47 -4.77 -0.87
N VAL A 112 -16.94 -3.91 -0.03
CA VAL A 112 -17.57 -3.56 1.25
C VAL A 112 -18.92 -2.89 0.98
N ALA A 113 -19.97 -3.33 1.67
CA ALA A 113 -21.31 -2.77 1.51
C ALA A 113 -21.31 -1.24 1.67
N GLY A 114 -22.00 -0.55 0.77
CA GLY A 114 -22.07 0.91 0.73
C GLY A 114 -20.96 1.59 -0.10
N PHE A 115 -20.03 0.83 -0.67
CA PHE A 115 -19.00 1.35 -1.56
C PHE A 115 -19.12 0.77 -2.98
N ASN A 116 -18.52 1.45 -3.94
CA ASN A 116 -18.46 1.01 -5.33
C ASN A 116 -17.12 0.36 -5.67
N PRO A 117 -17.05 -0.49 -6.71
CA PRO A 117 -15.79 -1.01 -7.24
C PRO A 117 -14.91 0.13 -7.78
N GLY A 118 -13.61 -0.12 -7.90
CA GLY A 118 -12.66 0.83 -8.48
C GLY A 118 -11.33 0.92 -7.76
N MET A 119 -11.05 0.04 -6.81
CA MET A 119 -9.71 -0.12 -6.26
C MET A 119 -8.81 -0.80 -7.31
N PRO A 120 -7.63 -0.24 -7.63
CA PRO A 120 -6.72 -0.87 -8.58
C PRO A 120 -6.10 -2.14 -7.99
N VAL A 121 -5.73 -3.09 -8.87
CA VAL A 121 -4.95 -4.27 -8.51
C VAL A 121 -3.51 -3.84 -8.27
N ILE A 122 -3.05 -3.81 -7.02
CA ILE A 122 -1.82 -3.10 -6.64
C ILE A 122 -0.51 -3.78 -7.06
N ASN A 123 -0.52 -5.08 -7.36
CA ASN A 123 0.63 -5.80 -7.88
C ASN A 123 0.80 -5.67 -9.40
N LYS A 124 -0.03 -4.86 -10.05
CA LYS A 124 0.00 -4.60 -11.49
C LYS A 124 0.27 -3.12 -11.79
N PRO A 125 0.81 -2.81 -12.97
CA PRO A 125 0.94 -1.43 -13.41
C PRO A 125 -0.42 -0.67 -13.35
N PRO A 126 -0.43 0.62 -13.01
CA PRO A 126 0.73 1.50 -12.80
C PRO A 126 1.40 1.42 -11.42
N ILE A 127 0.79 0.78 -10.43
CA ILE A 127 1.32 0.71 -9.05
C ILE A 127 2.49 -0.27 -8.96
N GLY A 128 2.27 -1.54 -9.31
CA GLY A 128 3.31 -2.55 -9.43
C GLY A 128 4.07 -2.87 -8.13
N LEU A 129 3.36 -2.99 -6.99
CA LEU A 129 3.99 -3.47 -5.76
C LEU A 129 4.40 -4.94 -5.92
N THR A 130 5.57 -5.28 -5.41
CA THR A 130 6.03 -6.67 -5.30
C THR A 130 5.27 -7.40 -4.19
N ASP A 131 5.27 -8.73 -4.23
CA ASP A 131 4.59 -9.53 -3.20
C ASP A 131 5.12 -9.27 -1.80
N GLN A 132 6.44 -9.07 -1.66
CA GLN A 132 7.05 -8.70 -0.38
C GLN A 132 6.66 -7.29 0.10
N GLU A 133 6.56 -6.32 -0.81
CA GLU A 133 6.04 -5.00 -0.48
C GLU A 133 4.57 -5.07 -0.02
N ILE A 134 3.77 -5.95 -0.63
CA ILE A 134 2.39 -6.19 -0.23
C ILE A 134 2.32 -6.82 1.16
N LEU A 135 3.21 -7.75 1.52
CA LEU A 135 3.30 -8.26 2.89
C LEU A 135 3.62 -7.13 3.89
N CYS A 136 4.47 -6.17 3.54
CA CYS A 136 4.72 -4.99 4.38
C CYS A 136 3.45 -4.13 4.53
N VAL A 137 2.71 -3.92 3.46
CA VAL A 137 1.41 -3.21 3.52
C VAL A 137 0.43 -3.95 4.43
N ILE A 138 0.33 -5.28 4.34
CA ILE A 138 -0.52 -6.09 5.22
C ILE A 138 -0.07 -5.94 6.69
N ALA A 139 1.24 -5.99 6.96
CA ALA A 139 1.77 -5.78 8.31
C ALA A 139 1.36 -4.41 8.89
N PHE A 140 1.40 -3.35 8.07
CA PHE A 140 0.92 -2.03 8.48
C PHE A 140 -0.60 -2.02 8.72
N LEU A 141 -1.40 -2.60 7.81
CA LEU A 141 -2.85 -2.67 7.97
C LEU A 141 -3.26 -3.41 9.25
N GLN A 142 -2.50 -4.41 9.67
CA GLN A 142 -2.73 -5.13 10.93
C GLN A 142 -2.58 -4.21 12.16
N THR A 143 -1.74 -3.16 12.11
CA THR A 143 -1.64 -2.20 13.22
C THR A 143 -2.91 -1.37 13.42
N LEU A 144 -3.76 -1.30 12.42
CA LEU A 144 -5.00 -0.52 12.46
C LEU A 144 -6.11 -1.31 13.16
N GLY A 145 -5.95 -1.53 14.44
CA GLY A 145 -6.89 -2.21 15.33
C GLY A 145 -6.53 -3.66 15.67
N GLY A 146 -5.33 -4.13 15.34
CA GLY A 146 -4.82 -5.46 15.67
C GLY A 146 -3.32 -5.45 15.98
N THR A 147 -2.73 -6.65 16.02
CA THR A 147 -1.29 -6.86 16.23
C THR A 147 -0.67 -7.47 14.99
N PRO A 148 0.40 -6.88 14.43
CA PRO A 148 1.08 -7.42 13.25
C PRO A 148 1.67 -8.80 13.52
N THR A 149 1.32 -9.76 12.66
CA THR A 149 1.81 -11.16 12.72
C THR A 149 2.51 -11.58 11.43
N VAL A 150 2.40 -10.78 10.38
CA VAL A 150 2.99 -11.05 9.07
C VAL A 150 4.50 -10.94 9.12
N THR A 151 5.16 -11.87 8.44
CA THR A 151 6.59 -11.87 8.16
C THR A 151 6.82 -12.02 6.66
N LEU A 152 8.06 -11.83 6.18
CA LEU A 152 8.40 -12.07 4.77
C LEU A 152 8.22 -13.54 4.33
N GLN A 153 8.06 -14.47 5.30
CA GLN A 153 7.80 -15.89 5.05
C GLN A 153 6.30 -16.24 5.10
N THR A 154 5.44 -15.26 5.34
CA THR A 154 4.00 -15.48 5.36
C THR A 154 3.49 -15.79 3.96
N SER A 155 2.78 -16.92 3.83
CA SER A 155 2.08 -17.30 2.60
C SER A 155 0.58 -16.99 2.70
N HIS A 156 -0.03 -16.74 1.57
CA HIS A 156 -1.48 -16.55 1.41
C HIS A 156 -1.92 -17.02 0.02
N ALA A 157 -3.21 -17.05 -0.26
CA ALA A 157 -3.78 -17.60 -1.49
C ALA A 157 -3.19 -17.05 -2.80
N TYR A 158 -2.58 -15.86 -2.76
CA TYR A 158 -2.02 -15.19 -3.94
C TYR A 158 -0.48 -15.22 -3.98
N TYR A 159 0.18 -15.66 -2.91
CA TYR A 159 1.64 -15.65 -2.84
C TYR A 159 2.18 -16.71 -1.88
N THR A 160 3.17 -17.45 -2.34
CA THR A 160 4.00 -18.36 -1.52
C THR A 160 5.45 -17.93 -1.66
N PRO A 161 6.10 -17.52 -0.56
CA PRO A 161 7.51 -17.13 -0.60
C PRO A 161 8.40 -18.31 -1.00
N PRO A 162 9.58 -18.05 -1.61
CA PRO A 162 10.55 -19.10 -1.92
C PRO A 162 10.92 -19.89 -0.66
N GLY A 163 10.69 -21.23 -0.67
CA GLY A 163 10.89 -22.11 0.49
C GLY A 163 9.77 -22.10 1.52
N GLY A 164 8.70 -21.34 1.32
CA GLY A 164 7.51 -21.35 2.17
C GLY A 164 6.56 -22.52 1.84
N ALA A 165 5.82 -22.98 2.85
CA ALA A 165 4.73 -23.93 2.61
C ALA A 165 3.52 -23.20 1.98
N PRO A 166 2.77 -23.82 1.04
CA PRO A 166 1.53 -23.24 0.52
C PRO A 166 0.56 -22.95 1.67
N ALA A 167 -0.16 -21.83 1.59
CA ALA A 167 -1.22 -21.53 2.53
C ALA A 167 -2.32 -22.62 2.42
N ALA A 168 -2.69 -23.22 3.55
CA ALA A 168 -3.83 -24.11 3.60
C ALA A 168 -5.11 -23.27 3.36
N PRO A 169 -6.03 -23.71 2.50
CA PRO A 169 -7.28 -23.02 2.30
C PRO A 169 -8.08 -23.00 3.62
N GLY A 170 -8.22 -21.80 4.22
CA GLY A 170 -8.98 -21.59 5.46
C GLY A 170 -8.21 -21.83 6.77
N GLY A 171 -6.88 -22.05 6.75
CA GLY A 171 -6.08 -22.31 7.95
C GLY A 171 -5.70 -21.01 8.69
N ALA A 172 -5.81 -21.05 10.03
CA ALA A 172 -5.21 -20.03 10.90
C ALA A 172 -3.69 -19.95 10.70
N PRO A 173 -3.05 -18.77 10.93
CA PRO A 173 -1.62 -18.62 10.76
C PRO A 173 -0.86 -19.61 11.64
N THR A 174 -0.06 -20.47 11.02
CA THR A 174 0.91 -21.28 11.75
C THR A 174 2.02 -20.35 12.20
N ASN A 175 1.91 -19.84 13.43
CA ASN A 175 3.00 -19.19 14.10
C ASN A 175 4.10 -20.25 14.33
N ALA A 176 5.13 -20.22 13.52
CA ALA A 176 6.36 -20.90 13.85
C ALA A 176 6.91 -20.22 15.12
N THR A 177 6.71 -20.87 16.27
CA THR A 177 7.36 -20.51 17.54
C THR A 177 8.88 -20.50 17.28
N PRO A 178 9.59 -19.40 17.57
CA PRO A 178 11.04 -19.43 17.50
C PRO A 178 11.54 -20.45 18.51
N THR A 179 12.11 -21.56 18.03
CA THR A 179 12.83 -22.51 18.86
C THR A 179 14.06 -21.81 19.41
N ASN A 180 13.93 -21.30 20.62
CA ASN A 180 15.04 -20.77 21.40
C ASN A 180 15.91 -21.94 21.83
N THR A 181 16.89 -22.32 21.00
CA THR A 181 17.92 -23.29 21.36
C THR A 181 18.91 -22.59 22.28
N THR A 182 18.68 -22.69 23.59
CA THR A 182 19.65 -22.30 24.60
C THR A 182 20.88 -23.22 24.45
N PRO A 183 22.09 -22.68 24.28
CA PRO A 183 23.30 -23.52 24.29
C PRO A 183 23.47 -24.18 25.67
N ALA A 184 23.55 -25.48 25.67
CA ALA A 184 23.86 -26.25 26.89
C ALA A 184 25.20 -25.80 27.48
N GLN A 185 25.17 -25.31 28.72
CA GLN A 185 26.36 -25.04 29.50
C GLN A 185 27.04 -26.37 29.85
N ALA A 186 28.31 -26.48 29.48
CA ALA A 186 29.17 -27.61 29.90
C ALA A 186 29.38 -27.60 31.43
N PRO A 187 29.42 -28.76 32.08
CA PRO A 187 29.66 -28.85 33.54
C PRO A 187 31.07 -28.45 33.88
N VAL A 188 31.21 -27.53 34.83
CA VAL A 188 32.49 -27.17 35.46
C VAL A 188 32.83 -28.29 36.47
N THR A 189 33.84 -29.09 36.17
CA THR A 189 34.47 -30.01 37.15
C THR A 189 35.40 -29.24 38.07
N ARG A 190 35.23 -29.46 39.34
CA ARG A 190 36.06 -29.00 40.44
C ARG A 190 37.27 -29.92 40.62
#